data_70e77266a51518bbebf4c695b1972b2d
#
_entry.id   70e77266a51518bbebf4c695b1972b2d
#
_cell.length_a   1.000
_cell.length_b   1.000
_cell.length_c   1.000
_cell.angle_alpha   90.00
_cell.angle_beta   90.00
_cell.angle_gamma   90.00
#
_symmetry.space_group_name_H-M   'P 1'
#
loop_
_entity.id
_entity.type
_entity.pdbx_description
1 polymer ?
#
loop_
_entity_poly.entity_id
_entity_poly.type
_entity_poly.pdbx_seq_one_letter_code
_entity_poly.pdbx_strand_id
1 'polypeptide(L)'
;EITMYGADWCGDCRRSKRLLEELDVQITHIDVEADESAAAKVVEINGGAKSIPVIVFPDGTHMTEPSDNDLKAKLVALGVVSA
;
A
#
# COMPACT_ATOMS: atom_id res chain seq x y z
N GLU A 1 -2.87 -8.27 -8.62
CA GLU A 1 -3.67 -7.39 -7.78
C GLU A 1 -2.82 -6.64 -6.77
N ILE A 2 -3.17 -5.39 -6.49
CA ILE A 2 -2.44 -4.55 -5.53
C ILE A 2 -3.19 -4.61 -4.18
N THR A 3 -2.45 -4.93 -3.12
CA THR A 3 -3.01 -5.00 -1.77
C THR A 3 -2.39 -3.90 -0.91
N MET A 4 -3.23 -3.12 -0.21
CA MET A 4 -2.74 -2.11 0.72
C MET A 4 -3.18 -2.46 2.15
N TYR A 5 -2.19 -2.61 3.03
CA TYR A 5 -2.41 -2.78 4.46
C TYR A 5 -2.37 -1.41 5.12
N GLY A 6 -3.41 -1.03 5.84
CA GLY A 6 -3.47 0.29 6.44
C GLY A 6 -4.51 0.40 7.55
N ALA A 7 -4.76 1.64 7.97
CA ALA A 7 -5.75 1.96 9.00
C ALA A 7 -6.35 3.33 8.71
N ASP A 8 -7.60 3.53 9.13
CA ASP A 8 -8.34 4.76 8.85
C ASP A 8 -7.74 6.00 9.52
N TRP A 9 -7.10 5.82 10.69
CA TRP A 9 -6.48 6.93 11.42
C TRP A 9 -5.14 7.37 10.84
N CYS A 10 -4.56 6.58 9.96
CA CYS A 10 -3.21 6.80 9.42
C CYS A 10 -3.27 7.81 8.28
N GLY A 11 -2.64 8.97 8.45
CA GLY A 11 -2.60 10.00 7.41
C GLY A 11 -1.92 9.56 6.14
N ASP A 12 -0.81 8.85 6.26
CA ASP A 12 -0.07 8.32 5.11
C ASP A 12 -0.90 7.28 4.35
N CYS A 13 -1.67 6.46 5.08
CA CYS A 13 -2.57 5.48 4.46
C CYS A 13 -3.65 6.18 3.64
N ARG A 14 -4.25 7.23 4.20
CA ARG A 14 -5.29 8.01 3.51
C ARG A 14 -4.73 8.69 2.26
N ARG A 15 -3.51 9.24 2.36
CA ARG A 15 -2.85 9.90 1.23
C ARG A 15 -2.61 8.91 0.09
N SER A 16 -2.02 7.74 0.39
CA SER A 16 -1.76 6.72 -0.63
C SER A 16 -3.06 6.20 -1.24
N LYS A 17 -4.08 5.97 -0.41
CA LYS A 17 -5.37 5.51 -0.89
C LYS A 17 -6.01 6.53 -1.83
N ARG A 18 -5.93 7.82 -1.49
CA ARG A 18 -6.44 8.90 -2.33
C ARG A 18 -5.76 8.91 -3.69
N LEU A 19 -4.44 8.80 -3.72
CA LEU A 19 -3.69 8.77 -4.98
C LEU A 19 -4.13 7.60 -5.85
N LEU A 20 -4.26 6.41 -5.27
CA LEU A 20 -4.69 5.23 -5.99
C LEU A 20 -6.11 5.41 -6.57
N GLU A 21 -7.01 6.02 -5.79
CA GLU A 21 -8.36 6.33 -6.26
C GLU A 21 -8.35 7.35 -7.40
N GLU A 22 -7.54 8.41 -7.28
CA GLU A 22 -7.41 9.44 -8.32
C GLU A 22 -6.86 8.87 -9.63
N LEU A 23 -5.98 7.88 -9.53
CA LEU A 23 -5.40 7.21 -10.69
C LEU A 23 -6.27 6.05 -11.20
N ASP A 24 -7.43 5.85 -10.57
CA ASP A 24 -8.39 4.79 -10.94
C ASP A 24 -7.76 3.39 -10.85
N VAL A 25 -6.92 3.18 -9.84
CA VAL A 25 -6.27 1.89 -9.61
C VAL A 25 -7.08 1.06 -8.62
N GLN A 26 -7.46 -0.13 -9.03
CA GLN A 26 -8.19 -1.08 -8.17
C GLN A 26 -7.25 -1.71 -7.17
N ILE A 27 -7.63 -1.69 -5.89
CA ILE A 27 -6.83 -2.30 -4.82
C ILE A 27 -7.72 -3.11 -3.88
N THR A 28 -7.09 -4.05 -3.18
CA THR A 28 -7.69 -4.69 -2.01
C THR A 28 -7.15 -3.96 -0.78
N HIS A 29 -8.02 -3.36 0.00
CA HIS A 29 -7.63 -2.65 1.23
C HIS A 29 -7.88 -3.56 2.43
N ILE A 30 -6.84 -3.77 3.24
CA ILE A 30 -6.91 -4.60 4.44
C ILE A 30 -6.63 -3.73 5.65
N ASP A 31 -7.60 -3.69 6.59
CA ASP A 31 -7.51 -2.91 7.82
C ASP A 31 -6.76 -3.73 8.87
N VAL A 32 -5.56 -3.29 9.22
CA VAL A 32 -4.73 -3.99 10.22
C VAL A 32 -5.26 -3.87 11.63
N GLU A 33 -6.19 -2.91 11.89
CA GLU A 33 -6.82 -2.77 13.19
C GLU A 33 -7.92 -3.82 13.41
N ALA A 34 -8.54 -4.25 12.33
CA ALA A 34 -9.64 -5.21 12.37
C ALA A 34 -9.18 -6.67 12.24
N ASP A 35 -7.92 -6.89 11.85
CA ASP A 35 -7.40 -8.22 11.52
C ASP A 35 -5.99 -8.39 12.06
N GLU A 36 -5.86 -9.18 13.14
CA GLU A 36 -4.58 -9.43 13.78
C GLU A 36 -3.59 -10.15 12.85
N SER A 37 -4.08 -11.02 11.97
CA SER A 37 -3.22 -11.73 11.04
C SER A 37 -2.64 -10.76 10.00
N ALA A 38 -3.39 -9.74 9.62
CA ALA A 38 -2.92 -8.70 8.73
C ALA A 38 -1.86 -7.83 9.39
N ALA A 39 -2.04 -7.50 10.68
CA ALA A 39 -1.05 -6.76 11.43
C ALA A 39 0.26 -7.56 11.55
N ALA A 40 0.18 -8.86 11.77
CA ALA A 40 1.34 -9.73 11.82
C ALA A 40 2.04 -9.79 10.45
N LYS A 41 1.26 -9.80 9.38
CA LYS A 41 1.79 -9.82 8.01
C LYS A 41 2.61 -8.56 7.72
N VAL A 42 2.13 -7.39 8.17
CA VAL A 42 2.85 -6.13 8.02
C VAL A 42 4.22 -6.20 8.69
N VAL A 43 4.27 -6.71 9.93
CA VAL A 43 5.52 -6.86 10.67
C VAL A 43 6.47 -7.78 9.91
N GLU A 44 5.96 -8.89 9.39
CA GLU A 44 6.76 -9.84 8.61
C GLU A 44 7.35 -9.17 7.36
N ILE A 45 6.52 -8.47 6.60
CA ILE A 45 6.95 -7.80 5.35
C ILE A 45 8.01 -6.74 5.65
N ASN A 46 7.84 -5.98 6.74
CA ASN A 46 8.75 -4.90 7.12
C ASN A 46 10.00 -5.39 7.88
N GLY A 47 10.15 -6.69 8.10
CA GLY A 47 11.30 -7.20 8.84
C GLY A 47 11.29 -6.82 10.31
N GLY A 48 10.10 -6.60 10.91
CA GLY A 48 9.93 -6.33 12.33
C GLY A 48 9.20 -5.04 12.67
N ALA A 49 9.02 -4.13 11.72
CA ALA A 49 8.37 -2.85 11.99
C ALA A 49 6.86 -2.93 11.74
N LYS A 50 6.10 -2.10 12.48
CA LYS A 50 4.64 -2.02 12.34
C LYS A 50 4.20 -0.90 11.40
N SER A 51 5.11 -0.34 10.62
CA SER A 51 4.86 0.81 9.76
C SER A 51 3.82 0.53 8.68
N ILE A 52 2.88 1.43 8.50
CA ILE A 52 1.84 1.40 7.47
C ILE A 52 1.77 2.75 6.77
N PRO A 53 1.27 2.84 5.52
CA PRO A 53 0.75 1.73 4.72
C PRO A 53 1.86 0.82 4.18
N VAL A 54 1.53 -0.45 3.99
CA VAL A 54 2.35 -1.37 3.22
C VAL A 54 1.55 -1.73 1.97
N ILE A 55 2.13 -1.50 0.80
CA ILE A 55 1.50 -1.76 -0.48
C ILE A 55 2.26 -2.87 -1.18
N VAL A 56 1.56 -3.97 -1.46
CA VAL A 56 2.15 -5.15 -2.10
C VAL A 56 1.67 -5.20 -3.55
N PHE A 57 2.61 -5.35 -4.46
CA PHE A 57 2.35 -5.34 -5.90
C PHE A 57 2.31 -6.74 -6.49
N PRO A 58 1.69 -6.90 -7.70
CA PRO A 58 1.58 -8.21 -8.34
C PRO A 58 2.92 -8.88 -8.64
N ASP A 59 4.00 -8.10 -8.76
CA ASP A 59 5.35 -8.63 -9.02
C ASP A 59 6.02 -9.17 -7.75
N GLY A 60 5.33 -9.15 -6.60
CA GLY A 60 5.85 -9.65 -5.34
C GLY A 60 6.64 -8.62 -4.53
N THR A 61 6.87 -7.43 -5.07
CA THR A 61 7.56 -6.36 -4.35
C THR A 61 6.58 -5.58 -3.48
N HIS A 62 7.09 -4.76 -2.56
CA HIS A 62 6.26 -3.91 -1.72
C HIS A 62 6.93 -2.56 -1.50
N MET A 63 6.11 -1.60 -1.05
CA MET A 63 6.57 -0.28 -0.60
C MET A 63 5.94 0.00 0.76
N THR A 64 6.71 0.60 1.66
CA THR A 64 6.24 0.99 2.99
C THR A 64 6.31 2.51 3.11
N GLU A 65 5.17 3.13 3.43
CA GLU A 65 5.06 4.59 3.57
C GLU A 65 5.61 5.34 2.35
N PRO A 66 5.23 4.94 1.11
CA PRO A 66 5.80 5.60 -0.06
C PRO A 66 5.29 7.04 -0.19
N SER A 67 6.13 7.90 -0.77
CA SER A 67 5.66 9.21 -1.23
C SER A 67 4.73 9.02 -2.43
N ASP A 68 3.91 10.03 -2.72
CA ASP A 68 3.05 9.99 -3.89
C ASP A 68 3.86 9.83 -5.18
N ASN A 69 5.01 10.53 -5.28
CA ASN A 69 5.86 10.44 -6.45
C ASN A 69 6.43 9.03 -6.63
N ASP A 70 6.91 8.42 -5.55
CA ASP A 70 7.49 7.07 -5.62
C ASP A 70 6.41 6.04 -5.93
N LEU A 71 5.23 6.17 -5.33
CA LEU A 71 4.12 5.25 -5.60
C LEU A 71 3.68 5.34 -7.06
N LYS A 72 3.52 6.56 -7.57
CA LYS A 72 3.14 6.76 -8.97
C LYS A 72 4.20 6.19 -9.91
N ALA A 73 5.49 6.42 -9.63
CA ALA A 73 6.57 5.89 -10.45
C ALA A 73 6.53 4.36 -10.52
N LYS A 74 6.24 3.70 -9.40
CA LYS A 74 6.11 2.24 -9.36
C LYS A 74 4.94 1.77 -10.22
N LEU A 75 3.79 2.44 -10.12
CA LEU A 75 2.61 2.10 -10.91
C LEU A 75 2.86 2.27 -12.41
N VAL A 76 3.58 3.31 -12.80
CA VAL A 76 3.99 3.52 -14.20
C VAL A 76 4.92 2.40 -14.64
N ALA A 77 5.91 2.05 -13.83
CA ALA A 77 6.86 0.99 -14.14
C ALA A 77 6.18 -0.36 -14.32
N LEU A 78 5.10 -0.61 -13.57
CA LEU A 78 4.32 -1.85 -13.69
C LEU A 78 3.34 -1.82 -14.87
N GLY A 79 3.17 -0.68 -15.53
CA GLY A 79 2.20 -0.52 -16.60
C GLY A 79 0.76 -0.42 -16.12
N VAL A 80 0.55 -0.18 -14.83
CA VAL A 80 -0.80 -0.04 -14.25
C VAL A 80 -1.42 1.30 -14.62
N VAL A 81 -0.61 2.34 -14.71
CA VAL A 81 -1.05 3.67 -15.13
C VAL A 81 -0.10 4.20 -16.20
N SER A 82 -0.59 5.16 -16.99
CA SER A 82 0.23 5.83 -18.00
C SER A 82 1.11 6.90 -17.37
N ALA A 83 2.28 7.09 -17.96
CA ALA A 83 3.21 8.12 -17.51
C ALA A 83 2.65 9.53 -17.69
#